data_1140137c67992dcbc7212badd0369ce1
#
_entry.id   1140137c67992dcbc7212badd0369ce1
#
_cell.length_a   1.000
_cell.length_b   1.000
_cell.length_c   1.000
_cell.angle_alpha   90.00
_cell.angle_beta   90.00
_cell.angle_gamma   90.00
#
_symmetry.space_group_name_H-M   'P 1'
#
loop_
_entity.id
_entity.type
_entity.pdbx_description
1 polymer ?
#
loop_
_entity_poly.entity_id
_entity_poly.type
_entity_poly.pdbx_seq_one_letter_code
_entity_poly.pdbx_strand_id
1 'polypeptide(L)'
;MPGIATLAVEVTHISRNGLWLLLGDEELLLPFEQFPWFRKATIDQVSHVERPTKDHLYWPELDIDLSVESIRKPDAFPLMSRVS
;
A
#
# COMPACT_ATOMS: atom_id res chain seq x y z
N MET A 1 24.11 0.75 6.43
CA MET A 1 23.54 0.55 6.54
C MET A 1 22.85 0.71 6.82
N PRO A 2 22.78 0.78 6.62
CA PRO A 2 22.10 0.77 7.09
C PRO A 2 21.16 0.35 7.46
N GLY A 3 21.10 0.38 7.68
CA GLY A 3 20.38 -0.11 8.41
C GLY A 3 19.14 -0.76 8.19
N ILE A 4 18.24 -0.19 7.75
CA ILE A 4 16.98 -0.79 7.62
C ILE A 4 16.88 -1.51 6.34
N ALA A 5 16.63 -2.77 6.45
CA ALA A 5 16.43 -3.54 5.27
C ALA A 5 14.96 -3.49 4.94
N THR A 6 14.60 -2.57 4.12
CA THR A 6 13.26 -2.62 3.58
C THR A 6 13.32 -3.38 2.28
N LEU A 7 12.34 -4.22 2.05
CA LEU A 7 12.28 -5.00 0.82
C LEU A 7 11.83 -4.11 -0.32
N ALA A 8 11.99 -4.58 -1.54
CA ALA A 8 11.68 -3.78 -2.71
C ALA A 8 10.19 -3.45 -2.78
N VAL A 9 9.90 -2.18 -2.89
CA VAL A 9 8.55 -1.70 -3.07
C VAL A 9 8.61 -0.34 -3.74
N GLU A 10 7.71 -0.11 -4.68
CA GLU A 10 7.70 1.15 -5.40
C GLU A 10 6.28 1.43 -5.89
N VAL A 11 5.86 2.68 -5.80
CA VAL A 11 4.61 3.11 -6.43
C VAL A 11 4.94 3.47 -7.86
N THR A 12 4.38 2.75 -8.80
CA THR A 12 4.72 2.94 -10.21
C THR A 12 3.71 3.79 -10.96
N HIS A 13 2.50 3.90 -10.45
CA HIS A 13 1.47 4.66 -11.14
C HIS A 13 0.39 5.05 -10.15
N ILE A 14 -0.08 6.27 -10.25
CA ILE A 14 -1.16 6.77 -9.41
C ILE A 14 -2.25 7.31 -10.33
N SER A 15 -3.47 6.87 -10.08
CA SER A 15 -4.60 7.35 -10.84
C SER A 15 -5.68 7.79 -9.86
N ARG A 16 -6.74 8.33 -10.42
CA ARG A 16 -7.89 8.74 -9.62
C ARG A 16 -8.51 7.57 -8.87
N ASN A 17 -8.42 6.37 -9.42
CA ASN A 17 -9.11 5.20 -8.88
C ASN A 17 -8.25 4.33 -7.99
N GLY A 18 -6.96 4.52 -8.01
CA GLY A 18 -6.08 3.69 -7.20
C GLY A 18 -4.63 3.93 -7.56
N LEU A 19 -3.78 3.10 -6.98
CA LEU A 19 -2.37 3.19 -7.28
C LEU A 19 -1.83 1.79 -7.55
N TRP A 20 -0.74 1.76 -8.30
CA TRP A 20 -0.06 0.50 -8.62
C TRP A 20 1.20 0.41 -7.81
N LEU A 21 1.43 -0.76 -7.25
CA LEU A 21 2.62 -1.06 -6.48
C LEU A 21 3.43 -2.13 -7.18
N LEU A 22 4.73 -1.96 -7.18
CA LEU A 22 5.63 -2.99 -7.67
C LEU A 22 6.39 -3.55 -6.48
N LEU A 23 6.19 -4.82 -6.20
CA LEU A 23 6.82 -5.51 -5.09
C LEU A 23 7.82 -6.51 -5.67
N GLY A 24 9.06 -6.05 -5.84
CA GLY A 24 10.01 -6.87 -6.55
C GLY A 24 9.61 -6.97 -8.00
N ASP A 25 9.08 -8.12 -8.42
CA ASP A 25 8.63 -8.29 -9.79
C ASP A 25 7.12 -8.53 -9.87
N GLU A 26 6.41 -8.30 -8.78
CA GLU A 26 4.96 -8.47 -8.75
C GLU A 26 4.27 -7.10 -8.71
N GLU A 27 3.32 -6.88 -9.60
CA GLU A 27 2.54 -5.65 -9.60
C GLU A 27 1.18 -5.87 -8.95
N LEU A 28 0.79 -4.95 -8.09
CA LEU A 28 -0.50 -5.02 -7.42
C LEU A 28 -1.23 -3.70 -7.59
N LEU A 29 -2.54 -3.79 -7.79
CA LEU A 29 -3.39 -2.61 -7.80
C LEU A 29 -4.00 -2.44 -6.43
N LEU A 30 -3.89 -1.22 -5.90
CA LEU A 30 -4.49 -0.85 -4.63
C LEU A 30 -5.61 0.12 -4.94
N PRO A 31 -6.85 -0.34 -4.98
CA PRO A 31 -7.96 0.55 -5.36
C PRO A 31 -8.40 1.41 -4.19
N PHE A 32 -8.65 2.68 -4.47
CA PHE A 32 -9.05 3.62 -3.42
C PHE A 32 -10.45 3.33 -2.92
N GLU A 33 -11.23 2.63 -3.69
CA GLU A 33 -12.56 2.24 -3.25
C GLU A 33 -12.51 1.34 -2.03
N GLN A 34 -11.52 0.48 -1.97
CA GLN A 34 -11.34 -0.43 -0.85
C GLN A 34 -10.39 0.10 0.19
N PHE A 35 -9.57 1.07 -0.17
CA PHE A 35 -8.60 1.68 0.73
C PHE A 35 -8.76 3.20 0.65
N PRO A 36 -9.87 3.73 1.15
CA PRO A 36 -10.21 5.14 0.92
C PRO A 36 -9.29 6.13 1.64
N TRP A 37 -8.48 5.64 2.55
CA TRP A 37 -7.56 6.53 3.27
C TRP A 37 -6.59 7.23 2.34
N PHE A 38 -6.35 6.67 1.17
CA PHE A 38 -5.38 7.24 0.24
C PHE A 38 -5.97 8.34 -0.63
N ARG A 39 -7.28 8.52 -0.65
CA ARG A 39 -7.90 9.46 -1.58
C ARG A 39 -7.44 10.88 -1.41
N LYS A 40 -7.16 11.27 -0.17
CA LYS A 40 -6.77 12.65 0.11
C LYS A 40 -5.29 12.80 0.33
N ALA A 41 -4.55 11.74 0.15
CA ALA A 41 -3.12 11.77 0.33
C ALA A 41 -2.45 12.46 -0.84
N THR A 42 -1.33 13.11 -0.56
CA THR A 42 -0.53 13.71 -1.62
C THR A 42 0.28 12.64 -2.32
N ILE A 43 0.80 12.98 -3.50
CA ILE A 43 1.65 12.07 -4.24
C ILE A 43 2.88 11.72 -3.41
N ASP A 44 3.47 12.70 -2.74
CA ASP A 44 4.63 12.44 -1.90
C ASP A 44 4.31 11.47 -0.77
N GLN A 45 3.17 11.65 -0.13
CA GLN A 45 2.78 10.78 0.96
C GLN A 45 2.55 9.35 0.49
N VAL A 46 1.87 9.21 -0.63
CA VAL A 46 1.55 7.89 -1.17
C VAL A 46 2.81 7.18 -1.66
N SER A 47 3.74 7.96 -2.22
CA SER A 47 4.97 7.38 -2.76
C SER A 47 5.95 6.96 -1.68
N HIS A 48 5.78 7.47 -0.47
CA HIS A 48 6.68 7.14 0.63
C HIS A 48 6.16 5.89 1.34
N VAL A 49 6.42 4.74 0.73
CA VAL A 49 5.98 3.46 1.25
C VAL A 49 7.20 2.63 1.61
N GLU A 50 7.09 1.87 2.68
CA GLU A 50 8.13 0.97 3.14
C GLU A 50 7.60 -0.45 3.19
N ARG A 51 8.47 -1.40 2.99
CA ARG A 51 8.11 -2.82 3.07
C ARG A 51 9.02 -3.48 4.09
N PRO A 52 8.69 -3.33 5.38
CA PRO A 52 9.57 -3.86 6.43
C PRO A 52 9.65 -5.38 6.44
N THR A 53 8.59 -6.05 6.01
CA THR A 53 8.62 -7.50 5.84
C THR A 53 7.97 -7.84 4.52
N LYS A 54 8.08 -9.10 4.13
CA LYS A 54 7.47 -9.57 2.89
C LYS A 54 5.97 -9.31 2.84
N ASP A 55 5.33 -9.36 3.99
CA ASP A 55 3.88 -9.33 4.05
C ASP A 55 3.28 -8.01 4.48
N HIS A 56 4.12 -7.02 4.71
CA HIS A 56 3.64 -5.74 5.24
C HIS A 56 4.09 -4.57 4.42
N LEU A 57 3.20 -3.59 4.28
CA LEU A 57 3.51 -2.30 3.69
C LEU A 57 3.10 -1.22 4.68
N TYR A 58 3.93 -0.19 4.78
CA TYR A 58 3.73 0.86 5.76
C TYR A 58 3.95 2.22 5.11
N TRP A 59 3.00 3.12 5.32
CA TRP A 59 3.10 4.51 4.86
C TRP A 59 3.26 5.38 6.09
N PRO A 60 4.49 5.77 6.43
CA PRO A 60 4.73 6.47 7.70
C PRO A 60 4.04 7.82 7.80
N GLU A 61 3.95 8.55 6.69
CA GLU A 61 3.34 9.87 6.75
C GLU A 61 1.83 9.82 6.86
N LEU A 62 1.24 8.69 6.53
CA LEU A 62 -0.20 8.51 6.60
C LEU A 62 -0.59 7.62 7.77
N ASP A 63 0.40 7.03 8.43
CA ASP A 63 0.17 6.09 9.52
C ASP A 63 -0.72 4.95 9.07
N ILE A 64 -0.48 4.45 7.89
CA ILE A 64 -1.24 3.34 7.31
C ILE A 64 -0.34 2.12 7.23
N ASP A 65 -0.87 1.00 7.71
CA ASP A 65 -0.16 -0.26 7.72
C ASP A 65 -1.08 -1.31 7.11
N LEU A 66 -0.66 -1.90 6.02
CA LEU A 66 -1.49 -2.89 5.32
C LEU A 66 -0.70 -4.17 5.12
N SER A 67 -1.40 -5.29 5.16
CA SER A 67 -0.79 -6.53 4.74
C SER A 67 -0.84 -6.61 3.22
N VAL A 68 0.18 -7.20 2.64
CA VAL A 68 0.22 -7.41 1.19
C VAL A 68 -0.96 -8.28 0.77
N GLU A 69 -1.32 -9.23 1.61
CA GLU A 69 -2.40 -10.15 1.29
C GLU A 69 -3.74 -9.44 1.17
N SER A 70 -3.95 -8.41 1.98
CA SER A 70 -5.22 -7.66 1.90
C SER A 70 -5.34 -6.92 0.58
N ILE A 71 -4.22 -6.59 -0.05
CA ILE A 71 -4.25 -5.95 -1.36
C ILE A 71 -4.43 -6.99 -2.46
N ARG A 72 -3.79 -8.15 -2.31
CA ARG A 72 -3.90 -9.23 -3.29
C ARG A 72 -5.30 -9.80 -3.35
N LYS A 73 -5.92 -9.96 -2.19
CA LYS A 73 -7.22 -10.61 -2.08
C LYS A 73 -8.15 -9.79 -1.24
N PRO A 74 -8.59 -8.64 -1.74
CA PRO A 74 -9.43 -7.75 -0.93
C PRO A 74 -10.74 -8.40 -0.51
N ASP A 75 -11.25 -9.34 -1.28
CA ASP A 75 -12.48 -10.02 -0.94
C ASP A 75 -12.33 -10.91 0.28
N ALA A 76 -11.12 -11.37 0.55
CA ALA A 76 -10.87 -12.21 1.71
C ALA A 76 -10.75 -11.38 2.99
N PHE A 77 -10.61 -10.04 2.86
CA PHE A 77 -10.46 -9.13 3.99
C PHE A 77 -11.48 -8.02 3.85
N PRO A 78 -12.74 -8.34 3.90
CA PRO A 78 -13.75 -7.30 3.69
C PRO A 78 -13.66 -6.25 4.74
N LEU A 79 -13.09 -5.84 4.98
CA LEU A 79 -12.93 -4.90 5.66
C LEU A 79 -13.24 -4.29 6.54
N MET A 80 -12.90 -4.68 6.49
CA MET A 80 -13.02 -4.20 7.33
C MET A 80 -13.25 -3.01 7.47
N SER A 81 -13.29 -2.82 6.94
CA SER A 81 -13.50 -1.95 6.95
C SER A 81 -14.46 -1.37 7.24
N ARG A 82 -14.96 -1.65 7.30
CA ARG A 82 -15.81 -1.24 7.56
C ARG A 82 -15.90 -0.83 8.60
N VAL A 83 -15.38 -0.70 8.83
CA VAL A 83 -15.44 -0.34 9.76
C VAL A 83 -15.84 0.46 10.05
N SER A 84 -15.91 0.58 9.74
CA SER A 84 -16.22 1.19 9.86
C SER A 84 -16.58 1.54 10.04
#